data_8c4c4fcac8d078b21d386b09470e0752
#
_entry.id   8c4c4fcac8d078b21d386b09470e0752
#
_cell.length_a   1.000
_cell.length_b   1.000
_cell.length_c   1.000
_cell.angle_alpha   90.00
_cell.angle_beta   90.00
_cell.angle_gamma   90.00
#
_symmetry.space_group_name_H-M   'P 1'
#
loop_
_entity.id
_entity.type
_entity.pdbx_description
1 polymer ?
#
loop_
_entity_poly.entity_id
_entity_poly.type
_entity_poly.pdbx_seq_one_letter_code
_entity_poly.pdbx_strand_id
1 'polypeptide(L)'
;MSRQQIIIIGAGGHALMIASIIEELGAFAIVGYTAPAPGKGPLSGRYKYLGDDEVLPGMLKRGVNLAAMGVGGTGDNRLRSELFVNITSMGFEFPPLQHPRAIVAPGVELNSGSVIAPGAVIGPGAKIGVNVIVNSGAVIEHECLLGDHVHVAPGSILCGGVKIDRLAHVGAGAVVIQGISIGEGAIIGAGAVVVKDVEPWSVVVGNPARVIKRRCDT
;
A
#
# COMPACT_ATOMS: atom_id res chain seq x y z
N MET A 1 27.26 11.39 2.26
CA MET A 1 26.20 11.70 3.23
C MET A 1 25.70 10.38 3.83
N SER A 2 25.49 10.30 5.14
CA SER A 2 24.91 9.08 5.76
C SER A 2 23.45 8.93 5.31
N ARG A 3 23.05 7.70 4.95
CA ARG A 3 21.66 7.39 4.61
C ARG A 3 20.77 7.55 5.84
N GLN A 4 19.55 8.04 5.65
CA GLN A 4 18.56 8.12 6.74
C GLN A 4 18.15 6.72 7.19
N GLN A 5 18.05 6.51 8.49
CA GLN A 5 17.67 5.22 9.07
C GLN A 5 16.16 5.01 8.99
N ILE A 6 15.73 3.80 8.57
CA ILE A 6 14.32 3.44 8.43
C ILE A 6 14.06 2.05 9.03
N ILE A 7 12.90 1.87 9.67
CA ILE A 7 12.43 0.59 10.22
C ILE A 7 11.32 0.05 9.33
N ILE A 8 11.31 -1.26 9.07
CA ILE A 8 10.20 -1.92 8.38
C ILE A 8 9.22 -2.47 9.43
N ILE A 9 7.95 -2.09 9.32
CA ILE A 9 6.86 -2.58 10.18
C ILE A 9 6.25 -3.82 9.55
N GLY A 10 6.47 -4.98 10.16
CA GLY A 10 6.03 -6.27 9.64
C GLY A 10 7.14 -7.08 8.97
N ALA A 11 6.94 -8.39 8.78
CA ALA A 11 7.94 -9.34 8.31
C ALA A 11 7.45 -10.26 7.18
N GLY A 12 6.26 -10.02 6.61
CA GLY A 12 5.65 -10.85 5.57
C GLY A 12 6.21 -10.58 4.16
N GLY A 13 5.57 -11.18 3.14
CA GLY A 13 5.98 -11.01 1.74
C GLY A 13 5.99 -9.56 1.26
N HIS A 14 5.04 -8.74 1.74
CA HIS A 14 5.03 -7.31 1.42
C HIS A 14 6.24 -6.59 2.02
N ALA A 15 6.65 -6.94 3.23
CA ALA A 15 7.85 -6.38 3.85
C ALA A 15 9.12 -6.68 3.04
N LEU A 16 9.21 -7.85 2.40
CA LEU A 16 10.32 -8.17 1.49
C LEU A 16 10.31 -7.25 0.26
N MET A 17 9.14 -6.97 -0.32
CA MET A 17 9.02 -6.02 -1.42
C MET A 17 9.43 -4.60 -0.98
N ILE A 18 8.97 -4.15 0.18
CA ILE A 18 9.37 -2.85 0.76
C ILE A 18 10.89 -2.78 0.92
N ALA A 19 11.52 -3.82 1.48
CA ALA A 19 12.97 -3.87 1.63
C ALA A 19 13.69 -3.74 0.28
N SER A 20 13.23 -4.45 -0.75
CA SER A 20 13.78 -4.36 -2.10
C SER A 20 13.66 -2.96 -2.69
N ILE A 21 12.51 -2.30 -2.51
CA ILE A 21 12.31 -0.91 -2.98
C ILE A 21 13.29 0.03 -2.27
N ILE A 22 13.42 -0.08 -0.95
CA ILE A 22 14.33 0.76 -0.15
C ILE A 22 15.78 0.56 -0.59
N GLU A 23 16.20 -0.67 -0.87
CA GLU A 23 17.56 -0.98 -1.34
C GLU A 23 17.83 -0.36 -2.71
N GLU A 24 16.89 -0.50 -3.66
CA GLU A 24 17.04 0.06 -5.01
C GLU A 24 16.99 1.60 -5.02
N LEU A 25 16.20 2.22 -4.12
CA LEU A 25 16.21 3.67 -3.92
C LEU A 25 17.55 4.19 -3.40
N GLY A 26 18.22 3.42 -2.55
CA GLY A 26 19.52 3.79 -1.98
C GLY A 26 19.51 5.00 -1.05
N ALA A 27 18.36 5.62 -0.79
CA ALA A 27 18.21 6.80 0.07
C ALA A 27 18.21 6.49 1.56
N PHE A 28 17.81 5.28 1.94
CA PHE A 28 17.61 4.86 3.32
C PHE A 28 18.52 3.68 3.69
N ALA A 29 18.80 3.55 5.00
CA ALA A 29 19.47 2.40 5.60
C ALA A 29 18.46 1.66 6.49
N ILE A 30 18.13 0.41 6.15
CA ILE A 30 17.21 -0.41 6.93
C ILE A 30 17.90 -0.81 8.24
N VAL A 31 17.38 -0.33 9.37
CA VAL A 31 17.89 -0.67 10.71
C VAL A 31 17.48 -2.09 11.13
N GLY A 32 16.30 -2.50 10.70
CA GLY A 32 15.69 -3.78 11.00
C GLY A 32 14.18 -3.75 10.77
N TYR A 33 13.51 -4.75 11.32
CA TYR A 33 12.05 -4.84 11.22
C TYR A 33 11.42 -5.19 12.56
N THR A 34 10.14 -4.81 12.73
CA THR A 34 9.30 -5.26 13.85
C THR A 34 8.31 -6.33 13.39
N ALA A 35 7.95 -7.24 14.29
CA ALA A 35 6.89 -8.23 14.08
C ALA A 35 6.45 -8.79 15.45
N PRO A 36 5.23 -9.36 15.57
CA PRO A 36 4.75 -9.93 16.84
C PRO A 36 5.61 -11.07 17.40
N ALA A 37 6.43 -11.71 16.56
CA ALA A 37 7.37 -12.74 16.97
C ALA A 37 8.61 -12.73 16.06
N PRO A 38 9.79 -13.19 16.56
CA PRO A 38 10.97 -13.36 15.72
C PRO A 38 10.63 -14.31 14.59
N GLY A 39 10.70 -13.79 13.34
CA GLY A 39 10.08 -14.45 12.23
C GLY A 39 10.86 -15.57 11.60
N LYS A 40 10.13 -16.54 11.09
CA LYS A 40 10.54 -17.40 9.98
C LYS A 40 10.22 -16.73 8.63
N GLY A 41 9.94 -15.40 8.64
CA GLY A 41 9.55 -14.63 7.48
C GLY A 41 10.72 -14.33 6.54
N PRO A 42 10.43 -13.82 5.33
CA PRO A 42 11.44 -13.59 4.30
C PRO A 42 12.48 -12.52 4.63
N LEU A 43 12.28 -11.71 5.67
CA LEU A 43 13.27 -10.75 6.17
C LEU A 43 14.24 -11.39 7.17
N SER A 44 13.90 -12.56 7.75
CA SER A 44 14.73 -13.27 8.72
C SER A 44 16.07 -13.68 8.09
N GLY A 45 17.16 -13.42 8.80
CA GLY A 45 18.52 -13.68 8.31
C GLY A 45 19.08 -12.61 7.36
N ARG A 46 18.23 -11.71 6.82
CA ARG A 46 18.65 -10.59 5.97
C ARG A 46 18.71 -9.28 6.74
N TYR A 47 17.76 -9.06 7.65
CA TYR A 47 17.68 -7.87 8.49
C TYR A 47 17.50 -8.25 9.95
N LYS A 48 17.88 -7.32 10.82
CA LYS A 48 17.78 -7.49 12.27
C LYS A 48 16.31 -7.47 12.70
N TYR A 49 15.88 -8.49 13.44
CA TYR A 49 14.64 -8.44 14.20
C TYR A 49 14.85 -7.51 15.40
N LEU A 50 14.00 -6.48 15.53
CA LEU A 50 14.11 -5.46 16.58
C LEU A 50 13.25 -5.79 17.80
N GLY A 51 12.21 -6.59 17.64
CA GLY A 51 11.17 -6.87 18.60
C GLY A 51 9.78 -6.70 17.96
N ASP A 52 8.75 -6.71 18.77
CA ASP A 52 7.41 -6.23 18.38
C ASP A 52 7.35 -4.70 18.37
N ASP A 53 6.18 -4.12 18.15
CA ASP A 53 6.03 -2.67 18.01
C ASP A 53 6.24 -1.91 19.35
N GLU A 54 6.35 -2.61 20.50
CA GLU A 54 6.70 -2.00 21.80
C GLU A 54 8.12 -1.42 21.83
N VAL A 55 8.99 -1.84 20.92
CA VAL A 55 10.36 -1.28 20.83
C VAL A 55 10.40 0.11 20.18
N LEU A 56 9.35 0.51 19.45
CA LEU A 56 9.32 1.73 18.64
C LEU A 56 9.59 3.01 19.44
N PRO A 57 9.01 3.24 20.64
CA PRO A 57 9.36 4.42 21.44
C PRO A 57 10.84 4.49 21.80
N GLY A 58 11.49 3.35 22.00
CA GLY A 58 12.93 3.26 22.23
C GLY A 58 13.76 3.62 21.00
N MET A 59 13.26 3.34 19.80
CA MET A 59 13.92 3.68 18.55
C MET A 59 13.83 5.18 18.26
N LEU A 60 12.70 5.83 18.54
CA LEU A 60 12.56 7.30 18.47
C LEU A 60 13.58 8.00 19.35
N LYS A 61 13.76 7.54 20.60
CA LYS A 61 14.77 8.10 21.53
C LYS A 61 16.20 7.97 20.99
N ARG A 62 16.46 7.03 20.09
CA ARG A 62 17.75 6.84 19.41
C ARG A 62 17.88 7.64 18.12
N GLY A 63 16.87 8.43 17.77
CA GLY A 63 16.84 9.28 16.57
C GLY A 63 16.40 8.53 15.30
N VAL A 64 15.83 7.33 15.41
CA VAL A 64 15.23 6.61 14.28
C VAL A 64 13.74 6.91 14.26
N ASN A 65 13.31 7.80 13.38
CA ASN A 65 11.94 8.29 13.28
C ASN A 65 11.25 7.94 11.95
N LEU A 66 11.94 7.26 11.02
CA LEU A 66 11.33 6.85 9.76
C LEU A 66 10.89 5.39 9.82
N ALA A 67 9.72 5.12 9.30
CA ALA A 67 9.16 3.78 9.16
C ALA A 67 8.65 3.52 7.74
N ALA A 68 8.62 2.25 7.35
CA ALA A 68 8.00 1.77 6.11
C ALA A 68 7.00 0.67 6.44
N MET A 69 5.78 0.77 5.91
CA MET A 69 4.72 -0.18 6.20
C MET A 69 4.91 -1.49 5.42
N GLY A 70 5.48 -2.49 6.07
CA GLY A 70 5.69 -3.83 5.51
C GLY A 70 4.50 -4.77 5.68
N VAL A 71 3.43 -4.33 6.36
CA VAL A 71 2.17 -5.06 6.41
C VAL A 71 1.37 -4.72 5.16
N GLY A 72 1.08 -5.73 4.34
CA GLY A 72 0.21 -5.61 3.17
C GLY A 72 -1.27 -5.69 3.56
N GLY A 73 -2.11 -5.85 2.54
CA GLY A 73 -3.54 -6.11 2.70
C GLY A 73 -4.02 -7.02 1.57
N THR A 74 -4.65 -8.13 1.92
CA THR A 74 -5.30 -9.04 0.97
C THR A 74 -6.80 -9.01 1.25
N GLY A 75 -7.51 -8.10 0.58
CA GLY A 75 -8.95 -7.94 0.75
C GLY A 75 -9.38 -7.09 1.96
N ASP A 76 -8.60 -7.01 3.03
CA ASP A 76 -8.88 -6.15 4.18
C ASP A 76 -7.68 -5.28 4.53
N ASN A 77 -7.86 -3.97 4.46
CA ASN A 77 -6.82 -3.00 4.72
C ASN A 77 -6.90 -2.37 6.12
N ARG A 78 -7.83 -2.79 6.97
CA ARG A 78 -8.07 -2.20 8.31
C ARG A 78 -6.84 -2.34 9.21
N LEU A 79 -6.30 -3.55 9.37
CA LEU A 79 -5.10 -3.75 10.20
C LEU A 79 -3.92 -2.85 9.76
N ARG A 80 -3.68 -2.74 8.45
CA ARG A 80 -2.62 -1.88 7.92
C ARG A 80 -2.88 -0.40 8.22
N SER A 81 -4.14 0.02 8.11
CA SER A 81 -4.58 1.37 8.45
C SER A 81 -4.38 1.68 9.94
N GLU A 82 -4.80 0.78 10.82
CA GLU A 82 -4.66 0.93 12.27
C GLU A 82 -3.19 1.04 12.69
N LEU A 83 -2.34 0.13 12.19
CA LEU A 83 -0.90 0.18 12.45
C LEU A 83 -0.28 1.50 11.98
N PHE A 84 -0.64 1.96 10.78
CA PHE A 84 -0.14 3.21 10.24
C PHE A 84 -0.51 4.40 11.13
N VAL A 85 -1.79 4.50 11.52
CA VAL A 85 -2.29 5.58 12.39
C VAL A 85 -1.61 5.54 13.75
N ASN A 86 -1.53 4.36 14.37
CA ASN A 86 -0.92 4.20 15.70
C ASN A 86 0.55 4.57 15.70
N ILE A 87 1.31 4.11 14.71
CA ILE A 87 2.76 4.36 14.65
C ILE A 87 3.05 5.82 14.30
N THR A 88 2.24 6.43 13.42
CA THR A 88 2.32 7.87 13.13
C THR A 88 2.04 8.69 14.39
N SER A 89 1.06 8.30 15.21
CA SER A 89 0.75 9.00 16.47
C SER A 89 1.88 8.91 17.50
N MET A 90 2.76 7.92 17.41
CA MET A 90 3.98 7.84 18.24
C MET A 90 5.07 8.84 17.81
N GLY A 91 4.95 9.45 16.62
CA GLY A 91 5.93 10.39 16.05
C GLY A 91 6.80 9.83 14.93
N PHE A 92 6.47 8.67 14.39
CA PHE A 92 7.12 8.16 13.18
C PHE A 92 6.58 8.83 11.92
N GLU A 93 7.47 9.05 10.97
CA GLU A 93 7.16 9.51 9.62
C GLU A 93 7.27 8.33 8.63
N PHE A 94 6.35 8.27 7.69
CA PHE A 94 6.35 7.26 6.63
C PHE A 94 6.64 7.95 5.29
N PRO A 95 7.88 7.99 4.81
CA PRO A 95 8.17 8.56 3.50
C PRO A 95 7.47 7.76 2.41
N PRO A 96 6.99 8.40 1.32
CA PRO A 96 6.53 7.68 0.16
C PRO A 96 7.69 6.90 -0.47
N LEU A 97 7.43 5.67 -0.90
CA LEU A 97 8.42 4.79 -1.53
C LEU A 97 8.03 4.54 -2.98
N GLN A 98 8.74 5.17 -3.90
CA GLN A 98 8.58 4.94 -5.34
C GLN A 98 9.75 4.11 -5.86
N HIS A 99 9.46 2.93 -6.40
CA HIS A 99 10.49 2.11 -7.04
C HIS A 99 11.08 2.84 -8.27
N PRO A 100 12.39 2.80 -8.52
CA PRO A 100 13.00 3.50 -9.66
C PRO A 100 12.45 3.11 -11.04
N ARG A 101 11.89 1.90 -11.16
CA ARG A 101 11.23 1.42 -12.38
C ARG A 101 9.71 1.62 -12.41
N ALA A 102 9.14 2.41 -11.51
CA ALA A 102 7.77 2.87 -11.61
C ALA A 102 7.71 4.14 -12.48
N ILE A 103 6.66 4.26 -13.27
CA ILE A 103 6.42 5.42 -14.14
C ILE A 103 5.34 6.26 -13.48
N VAL A 104 5.70 7.44 -13.02
CA VAL A 104 4.77 8.39 -12.39
C VAL A 104 4.78 9.66 -13.20
N ALA A 105 3.61 10.10 -13.66
CA ALA A 105 3.47 11.31 -14.46
C ALA A 105 3.89 12.56 -13.65
N PRO A 106 4.48 13.57 -14.32
CA PRO A 106 4.85 14.82 -13.66
C PRO A 106 3.66 15.49 -12.95
N GLY A 107 3.89 16.01 -11.75
CA GLY A 107 2.88 16.70 -10.94
C GLY A 107 1.98 15.78 -10.11
N VAL A 108 2.15 14.46 -10.18
CA VAL A 108 1.48 13.53 -9.26
C VAL A 108 2.18 13.57 -7.90
N GLU A 109 1.43 13.92 -6.87
CA GLU A 109 1.90 13.92 -5.49
C GLU A 109 1.65 12.54 -4.84
N LEU A 110 2.71 12.00 -4.23
CA LEU A 110 2.65 10.76 -3.46
C LEU A 110 2.58 11.10 -1.97
N ASN A 111 1.49 10.76 -1.32
CA ASN A 111 1.30 11.06 0.10
C ASN A 111 2.04 10.06 1.02
N SER A 112 2.11 10.44 2.29
CA SER A 112 2.81 9.70 3.36
C SER A 112 2.50 8.20 3.34
N GLY A 113 3.52 7.36 3.42
CA GLY A 113 3.42 5.90 3.47
C GLY A 113 2.93 5.23 2.19
N SER A 114 2.68 5.98 1.11
CA SER A 114 2.31 5.37 -0.16
C SER A 114 3.50 4.62 -0.78
N VAL A 115 3.19 3.49 -1.43
CA VAL A 115 4.18 2.60 -2.05
C VAL A 115 3.82 2.38 -3.50
N ILE A 116 4.74 2.75 -4.39
CA ILE A 116 4.62 2.55 -5.83
C ILE A 116 5.64 1.49 -6.24
N ALA A 117 5.15 0.30 -6.53
CA ALA A 117 5.96 -0.89 -6.76
C ALA A 117 6.56 -0.94 -8.18
N PRO A 118 7.49 -1.88 -8.45
CA PRO A 118 8.13 -2.01 -9.77
C PRO A 118 7.14 -2.12 -10.92
N GLY A 119 7.35 -1.36 -12.00
CA GLY A 119 6.54 -1.41 -13.21
C GLY A 119 5.13 -0.82 -13.07
N ALA A 120 4.77 -0.27 -11.93
CA ALA A 120 3.51 0.46 -11.78
C ALA A 120 3.53 1.74 -12.61
N VAL A 121 2.38 2.11 -13.17
CA VAL A 121 2.19 3.32 -13.99
C VAL A 121 1.12 4.19 -13.35
N ILE A 122 1.42 5.47 -13.16
CA ILE A 122 0.46 6.46 -12.64
C ILE A 122 0.37 7.61 -13.63
N GLY A 123 -0.81 7.78 -14.21
CA GLY A 123 -1.15 8.79 -15.22
C GLY A 123 -1.30 10.21 -14.65
N PRO A 124 -1.36 11.21 -15.55
CA PRO A 124 -1.46 12.62 -15.17
C PRO A 124 -2.76 12.95 -14.44
N GLY A 125 -2.67 13.85 -13.46
CA GLY A 125 -3.82 14.28 -12.68
C GLY A 125 -4.35 13.27 -11.66
N ALA A 126 -3.74 12.08 -11.56
CA ALA A 126 -4.08 11.12 -10.53
C ALA A 126 -3.69 11.67 -9.13
N LYS A 127 -4.52 11.36 -8.12
CA LYS A 127 -4.28 11.72 -6.72
C LYS A 127 -4.18 10.45 -5.89
N ILE A 128 -3.05 10.30 -5.19
CA ILE A 128 -2.74 9.13 -4.39
C ILE A 128 -2.82 9.51 -2.91
N GLY A 129 -3.74 8.90 -2.18
CA GLY A 129 -3.94 9.13 -0.75
C GLY A 129 -2.81 8.60 0.12
N VAL A 130 -3.00 8.71 1.44
CA VAL A 130 -2.05 8.27 2.46
C VAL A 130 -2.02 6.74 2.54
N ASN A 131 -0.82 6.16 2.73
CA ASN A 131 -0.62 4.72 2.91
C ASN A 131 -1.29 3.85 1.83
N VAL A 132 -1.25 4.32 0.57
CA VAL A 132 -1.76 3.59 -0.60
C VAL A 132 -0.69 2.63 -1.12
N ILE A 133 -1.09 1.44 -1.53
CA ILE A 133 -0.22 0.51 -2.26
C ILE A 133 -0.68 0.46 -3.72
N VAL A 134 0.17 0.92 -4.64
CA VAL A 134 0.07 0.65 -6.07
C VAL A 134 1.10 -0.43 -6.39
N ASN A 135 0.63 -1.67 -6.51
CA ASN A 135 1.48 -2.85 -6.54
C ASN A 135 2.10 -3.09 -7.94
N SER A 136 2.96 -4.09 -8.05
CA SER A 136 3.76 -4.37 -9.25
C SER A 136 2.91 -4.43 -10.52
N GLY A 137 3.29 -3.65 -11.53
CA GLY A 137 2.63 -3.62 -12.82
C GLY A 137 1.19 -3.10 -12.83
N ALA A 138 0.70 -2.53 -11.72
CA ALA A 138 -0.62 -1.90 -11.71
C ALA A 138 -0.62 -0.60 -12.52
N VAL A 139 -1.73 -0.31 -13.21
CA VAL A 139 -1.91 0.87 -14.05
C VAL A 139 -3.02 1.73 -13.47
N ILE A 140 -2.69 2.96 -13.14
CA ILE A 140 -3.61 4.00 -12.70
C ILE A 140 -3.64 5.06 -13.79
N GLU A 141 -4.71 5.13 -14.56
CA GLU A 141 -4.86 6.08 -15.64
C GLU A 141 -5.13 7.51 -15.12
N HIS A 142 -5.22 8.46 -16.09
CA HIS A 142 -5.39 9.88 -15.80
C HIS A 142 -6.60 10.19 -14.89
N GLU A 143 -6.47 11.22 -14.05
CA GLU A 143 -7.55 11.76 -13.19
C GLU A 143 -8.15 10.75 -12.20
N CYS A 144 -7.51 9.62 -11.94
CA CYS A 144 -7.93 8.69 -10.91
C CYS A 144 -7.73 9.28 -9.49
N LEU A 145 -8.69 9.01 -8.60
CA LEU A 145 -8.65 9.44 -7.21
C LEU A 145 -8.60 8.21 -6.31
N LEU A 146 -7.49 7.99 -5.62
CA LEU A 146 -7.32 6.90 -4.66
C LEU A 146 -7.33 7.46 -3.24
N GLY A 147 -8.34 7.09 -2.47
CA GLY A 147 -8.45 7.43 -1.05
C GLY A 147 -7.39 6.73 -0.18
N ASP A 148 -7.36 7.09 1.09
CA ASP A 148 -6.36 6.59 2.03
C ASP A 148 -6.46 5.07 2.24
N HIS A 149 -5.31 4.44 2.45
CA HIS A 149 -5.19 3.01 2.73
C HIS A 149 -5.70 2.08 1.62
N VAL A 150 -5.93 2.58 0.41
CA VAL A 150 -6.31 1.75 -0.75
C VAL A 150 -5.15 0.81 -1.12
N HIS A 151 -5.48 -0.39 -1.58
CA HIS A 151 -4.53 -1.31 -2.19
C HIS A 151 -4.97 -1.69 -3.59
N VAL A 152 -4.21 -1.28 -4.58
CA VAL A 152 -4.33 -1.71 -5.98
C VAL A 152 -3.32 -2.83 -6.20
N ALA A 153 -3.80 -4.07 -6.29
CA ALA A 153 -2.99 -5.29 -6.32
C ALA A 153 -2.25 -5.48 -7.67
N PRO A 154 -1.32 -6.44 -7.77
CA PRO A 154 -0.48 -6.59 -8.96
C PRO A 154 -1.27 -6.69 -10.26
N GLY A 155 -0.83 -5.94 -11.28
CA GLY A 155 -1.37 -6.01 -12.64
C GLY A 155 -2.82 -5.51 -12.79
N SER A 156 -3.41 -4.87 -11.79
CA SER A 156 -4.75 -4.29 -11.93
C SER A 156 -4.71 -3.02 -12.77
N ILE A 157 -5.83 -2.71 -13.44
CA ILE A 157 -5.97 -1.55 -14.32
C ILE A 157 -7.16 -0.71 -13.86
N LEU A 158 -6.90 0.56 -13.56
CA LEU A 158 -7.90 1.58 -13.33
C LEU A 158 -7.92 2.51 -14.54
N CYS A 159 -9.00 2.49 -15.31
CA CYS A 159 -9.18 3.41 -16.44
C CYS A 159 -9.42 4.85 -15.96
N GLY A 160 -9.37 5.82 -16.88
CA GLY A 160 -9.42 7.24 -16.53
C GLY A 160 -10.60 7.66 -15.67
N GLY A 161 -10.35 8.55 -14.72
CA GLY A 161 -11.36 9.15 -13.85
C GLY A 161 -11.97 8.20 -12.80
N VAL A 162 -11.39 7.01 -12.57
CA VAL A 162 -11.86 6.08 -11.53
C VAL A 162 -11.64 6.69 -10.15
N LYS A 163 -12.65 6.56 -9.27
CA LYS A 163 -12.60 7.01 -7.88
C LYS A 163 -12.66 5.80 -6.96
N ILE A 164 -11.72 5.71 -6.04
CA ILE A 164 -11.66 4.62 -5.06
C ILE A 164 -11.60 5.22 -3.66
N ASP A 165 -12.61 4.92 -2.86
CA ASP A 165 -12.68 5.39 -1.49
C ASP A 165 -11.73 4.62 -0.58
N ARG A 166 -11.52 5.17 0.62
CA ARG A 166 -10.57 4.63 1.60
C ARG A 166 -10.79 3.14 1.89
N LEU A 167 -9.70 2.45 2.27
CA LEU A 167 -9.69 1.03 2.66
C LEU A 167 -10.06 0.04 1.55
N ALA A 168 -10.49 0.48 0.37
CA ALA A 168 -10.86 -0.43 -0.69
C ALA A 168 -9.66 -1.24 -1.22
N HIS A 169 -9.95 -2.43 -1.74
CA HIS A 169 -8.97 -3.35 -2.31
C HIS A 169 -9.35 -3.72 -3.74
N VAL A 170 -8.45 -3.49 -4.68
CA VAL A 170 -8.59 -3.93 -6.07
C VAL A 170 -7.69 -5.15 -6.27
N GLY A 171 -8.29 -6.30 -6.48
CA GLY A 171 -7.62 -7.60 -6.60
C GLY A 171 -6.71 -7.71 -7.83
N ALA A 172 -5.74 -8.62 -7.78
CA ALA A 172 -4.76 -8.78 -8.84
C ALA A 172 -5.40 -9.00 -10.21
N GLY A 173 -4.91 -8.27 -11.23
CA GLY A 173 -5.41 -8.37 -12.60
C GLY A 173 -6.84 -7.88 -12.81
N ALA A 174 -7.48 -7.25 -11.83
CA ALA A 174 -8.81 -6.67 -12.01
C ALA A 174 -8.76 -5.43 -12.91
N VAL A 175 -9.84 -5.19 -13.66
CA VAL A 175 -10.02 -4.03 -14.53
C VAL A 175 -11.23 -3.25 -14.07
N VAL A 176 -11.07 -1.95 -13.88
CA VAL A 176 -12.16 -1.01 -13.59
C VAL A 176 -12.29 -0.04 -14.75
N ILE A 177 -13.44 -0.03 -15.43
CA ILE A 177 -13.65 0.86 -16.59
C ILE A 177 -13.72 2.33 -16.14
N GLN A 178 -13.63 3.25 -17.10
CA GLN A 178 -13.58 4.70 -16.84
C GLN A 178 -14.76 5.22 -16.05
N GLY A 179 -14.49 6.20 -15.17
CA GLY A 179 -15.49 6.97 -14.43
C GLY A 179 -16.21 6.22 -13.30
N ILE A 180 -15.85 4.98 -13.02
CA ILE A 180 -16.46 4.15 -11.98
C ILE A 180 -16.01 4.62 -10.59
N SER A 181 -16.95 4.55 -9.64
CA SER A 181 -16.71 4.76 -8.21
C SER A 181 -16.71 3.44 -7.45
N ILE A 182 -15.69 3.23 -6.63
CA ILE A 182 -15.54 2.07 -5.73
C ILE A 182 -15.64 2.59 -4.29
N GLY A 183 -16.68 2.17 -3.59
CA GLY A 183 -16.98 2.64 -2.23
C GLY A 183 -15.99 2.13 -1.18
N GLU A 184 -16.02 2.77 -0.01
CA GLU A 184 -15.17 2.48 1.14
C GLU A 184 -15.15 0.99 1.50
N GLY A 185 -13.94 0.46 1.74
CA GLY A 185 -13.77 -0.93 2.17
C GLY A 185 -14.26 -1.99 1.17
N ALA A 186 -14.66 -1.60 -0.04
CA ALA A 186 -15.06 -2.56 -1.07
C ALA A 186 -13.89 -3.43 -1.52
N ILE A 187 -14.19 -4.66 -1.87
CA ILE A 187 -13.21 -5.63 -2.37
C ILE A 187 -13.59 -6.04 -3.78
N ILE A 188 -12.71 -5.71 -4.72
CA ILE A 188 -12.77 -6.20 -6.09
C ILE A 188 -11.94 -7.48 -6.16
N GLY A 189 -12.55 -8.60 -6.52
CA GLY A 189 -11.87 -9.87 -6.65
C GLY A 189 -10.84 -9.89 -7.78
N ALA A 190 -9.86 -10.77 -7.66
CA ALA A 190 -8.84 -10.92 -8.70
C ALA A 190 -9.47 -11.24 -10.07
N GLY A 191 -8.96 -10.60 -11.14
CA GLY A 191 -9.44 -10.78 -12.50
C GLY A 191 -10.86 -10.26 -12.78
N ALA A 192 -11.48 -9.56 -11.83
CA ALA A 192 -12.82 -9.03 -12.04
C ALA A 192 -12.81 -7.85 -13.03
N VAL A 193 -13.88 -7.71 -13.83
CA VAL A 193 -14.11 -6.56 -14.72
C VAL A 193 -15.28 -5.75 -14.20
N VAL A 194 -14.98 -4.60 -13.59
CA VAL A 194 -15.96 -3.73 -12.96
C VAL A 194 -16.50 -2.74 -14.00
N VAL A 195 -17.80 -2.82 -14.25
CA VAL A 195 -18.51 -2.03 -15.27
C VAL A 195 -19.64 -1.16 -14.67
N LYS A 196 -19.76 -1.11 -13.37
CA LYS A 196 -20.72 -0.28 -12.61
C LYS A 196 -20.10 0.08 -11.27
N ASP A 197 -20.59 1.15 -10.68
CA ASP A 197 -20.20 1.57 -9.33
C ASP A 197 -20.38 0.44 -8.31
N VAL A 198 -19.50 0.39 -7.34
CA VAL A 198 -19.48 -0.63 -6.29
C VAL A 198 -19.76 0.05 -4.95
N GLU A 199 -20.83 -0.38 -4.29
CA GLU A 199 -21.24 0.11 -3.00
C GLU A 199 -20.19 -0.17 -1.92
N PRO A 200 -20.09 0.67 -0.88
CA PRO A 200 -19.19 0.44 0.25
C PRO A 200 -19.33 -0.97 0.83
N TRP A 201 -18.23 -1.53 1.31
CA TRP A 201 -18.15 -2.83 1.99
C TRP A 201 -18.66 -4.02 1.17
N SER A 202 -18.83 -3.85 -0.12
CA SER A 202 -19.23 -4.93 -1.04
C SER A 202 -18.02 -5.73 -1.52
N VAL A 203 -18.22 -7.03 -1.71
CA VAL A 203 -17.28 -7.91 -2.40
C VAL A 203 -17.85 -8.26 -3.77
N VAL A 204 -17.13 -7.90 -4.83
CA VAL A 204 -17.53 -8.16 -6.22
C VAL A 204 -16.50 -9.02 -6.93
N VAL A 205 -16.97 -9.95 -7.77
CA VAL A 205 -16.12 -10.86 -8.55
C VAL A 205 -16.70 -11.12 -9.94
N GLY A 206 -15.88 -11.58 -10.86
CA GLY A 206 -16.29 -12.06 -12.17
C GLY A 206 -16.18 -11.04 -13.29
N ASN A 207 -16.53 -11.45 -14.51
CA ASN A 207 -16.59 -10.64 -15.73
C ASN A 207 -17.96 -10.83 -16.41
N PRO A 208 -18.85 -9.82 -16.39
CA PRO A 208 -18.73 -8.59 -15.62
C PRO A 208 -18.87 -8.84 -14.11
N ALA A 209 -18.28 -7.96 -13.29
CA ALA A 209 -18.28 -8.10 -11.83
C ALA A 209 -19.69 -8.05 -11.24
N ARG A 210 -19.95 -8.92 -10.26
CA ARG A 210 -21.21 -9.02 -9.52
C ARG A 210 -20.93 -9.09 -8.02
N VAL A 211 -21.83 -8.50 -7.23
CA VAL A 211 -21.77 -8.58 -5.76
C VAL A 211 -22.04 -10.03 -5.33
N ILE A 212 -21.11 -10.60 -4.58
CA ILE A 212 -21.25 -11.93 -3.97
C ILE A 212 -21.43 -11.88 -2.46
N LYS A 213 -21.04 -10.77 -1.84
CA LYS A 213 -21.12 -10.60 -0.38
C LYS A 213 -21.15 -9.13 -0.03
N ARG A 214 -21.80 -8.78 1.09
CA ARG A 214 -21.61 -7.51 1.80
C ARG A 214 -20.92 -7.78 3.13
N ARG A 215 -19.97 -6.95 3.47
CA ARG A 215 -19.24 -7.00 4.75
C ARG A 215 -19.88 -5.98 5.70
N CYS A 216 -19.69 -6.15 7.00
CA CYS A 216 -19.99 -5.11 7.97
C CYS A 216 -18.78 -4.18 8.08
N ASP A 217 -19.01 -2.93 8.39
CA ASP A 217 -17.96 -1.93 8.65
C ASP A 217 -17.40 -1.98 10.08
N THR A 218 -17.77 -3.06 10.86
CA THR A 218 -17.34 -3.31 12.25
C THR A 218 -16.02 -4.06 12.33
#